data_d335be79ae311299bdd3606193b73c35
#
_entry.id   d335be79ae311299bdd3606193b73c35
#
_cell.length_a   1.000
_cell.length_b   1.000
_cell.length_c   1.000
_cell.angle_alpha   90.00
_cell.angle_beta   90.00
_cell.angle_gamma   90.00
#
_symmetry.space_group_name_H-M   'P 1'
#
loop_
_entity.id
_entity.type
_entity.pdbx_description
1 polymer ?
#
loop_
_entity_poly.entity_id
_entity_poly.type
_entity_poly.pdbx_seq_one_letter_code
_entity_poly.pdbx_strand_id
1 'polypeptide(L)'
;MRIVCISDTHDFHDEVVIPQGDILIHAGDCTGWGRMDQFKDFVDWFSGIHYKYKIFIAGNHDWCLFRSKEECVKLMNNIIYLEDESIEIEGLKIYGTPWQPEFCNWAWNLPRNSELLAEKIEKIPNDTNILITHAPPAGILDKTLEGESTGCELLLDKLNSLQQLKMHIFGHIHEDYGVKVEKNITFVNASICTRQYYPDNKPIVVEV
;
A
#
# COMPACT_ATOMS: atom_id res chain seq x y z
N MET A 1 -13.84 9.83 10.43
CA MET A 1 -13.44 8.40 10.45
C MET A 1 -11.92 8.35 10.55
N ARG A 2 -11.42 7.53 11.49
CA ARG A 2 -9.99 7.46 11.80
C ARG A 2 -9.34 6.28 11.07
N ILE A 3 -8.44 6.59 10.14
CA ILE A 3 -7.72 5.62 9.32
C ILE A 3 -6.29 5.52 9.83
N VAL A 4 -5.83 4.30 10.10
CA VAL A 4 -4.46 4.00 10.46
C VAL A 4 -3.76 3.35 9.28
N CYS A 5 -2.65 3.94 8.84
CA CYS A 5 -1.88 3.53 7.67
C CYS A 5 -0.54 2.96 8.09
N ILE A 6 -0.23 1.78 7.58
CA ILE A 6 1.08 1.12 7.69
C ILE A 6 1.44 0.49 6.34
N SER A 7 2.70 0.23 6.11
CA SER A 7 3.26 -0.46 4.95
C SER A 7 4.65 -0.97 5.29
N ASP A 8 5.22 -1.84 4.46
CA ASP A 8 6.63 -2.24 4.53
C ASP A 8 7.06 -2.72 5.92
N THR A 9 6.29 -3.65 6.48
CA THR A 9 6.60 -4.24 7.78
C THR A 9 7.66 -5.34 7.69
N HIS A 10 7.87 -5.98 6.54
CA HIS A 10 8.97 -6.91 6.25
C HIS A 10 9.25 -7.90 7.38
N ASP A 11 8.22 -8.61 7.85
CA ASP A 11 8.25 -9.57 8.98
C ASP A 11 8.44 -8.94 10.38
N PHE A 12 8.59 -7.60 10.51
CA PHE A 12 8.72 -6.91 11.81
C PHE A 12 7.37 -6.41 12.36
N HIS A 13 6.26 -6.94 11.86
CA HIS A 13 4.92 -6.49 12.24
C HIS A 13 4.63 -6.61 13.75
N ASP A 14 5.21 -7.58 14.44
CA ASP A 14 5.06 -7.77 15.90
C ASP A 14 5.67 -6.62 16.72
N GLU A 15 6.62 -5.87 16.16
CA GLU A 15 7.23 -4.71 16.81
C GLU A 15 6.41 -3.43 16.64
N VAL A 16 5.37 -3.45 15.80
CA VAL A 16 4.58 -2.28 15.48
C VAL A 16 3.44 -2.09 16.46
N VAL A 17 3.45 -0.98 17.19
CA VAL A 17 2.36 -0.60 18.08
C VAL A 17 1.24 0.08 17.29
N ILE A 18 0.16 -0.65 17.04
CA ILE A 18 -0.99 -0.16 16.27
C ILE A 18 -1.90 0.71 17.15
N PRO A 19 -2.11 2.01 16.83
CA PRO A 19 -3.04 2.86 17.58
C PRO A 19 -4.48 2.47 17.27
N GLN A 20 -5.45 2.93 18.07
CA GLN A 20 -6.87 2.71 17.80
C GLN A 20 -7.36 3.50 16.58
N GLY A 21 -8.29 2.90 15.83
CA GLY A 21 -8.92 3.51 14.64
C GLY A 21 -10.14 2.72 14.16
N ASP A 22 -10.77 3.23 13.10
CA ASP A 22 -11.92 2.59 12.44
C ASP A 22 -11.49 1.64 11.34
N ILE A 23 -10.48 2.06 10.55
CA ILE A 23 -9.90 1.30 9.43
C ILE A 23 -8.39 1.18 9.66
N LEU A 24 -7.86 -0.03 9.52
CA LEU A 24 -6.43 -0.29 9.44
C LEU A 24 -6.09 -0.68 8.00
N ILE A 25 -5.13 0.03 7.39
CA ILE A 25 -4.68 -0.20 6.02
C ILE A 25 -3.21 -0.57 6.03
N HIS A 26 -2.88 -1.69 5.39
CA HIS A 26 -1.50 -2.09 5.10
C HIS A 26 -1.25 -2.02 3.60
N ALA A 27 -0.34 -1.15 3.17
CA ALA A 27 -0.09 -0.84 1.76
C ALA A 27 1.03 -1.68 1.10
N GLY A 28 1.19 -2.93 1.54
CA GLY A 28 2.10 -3.89 0.90
C GLY A 28 3.41 -4.11 1.63
N ASP A 29 4.17 -5.09 1.13
CA ASP A 29 5.44 -5.55 1.71
C ASP A 29 5.30 -5.98 3.18
N CYS A 30 4.33 -6.88 3.41
CA CYS A 30 4.15 -7.49 4.72
C CYS A 30 5.22 -8.54 5.04
N THR A 31 5.82 -9.14 4.01
CA THR A 31 6.85 -10.17 4.13
C THR A 31 8.23 -9.67 3.67
N GLY A 32 9.31 -10.24 4.22
CA GLY A 32 10.67 -9.93 3.77
C GLY A 32 11.05 -10.63 2.46
N TRP A 33 10.58 -11.89 2.27
CA TRP A 33 10.96 -12.73 1.13
C TRP A 33 9.78 -13.39 0.42
N GLY A 34 8.57 -13.10 0.81
CA GLY A 34 7.36 -13.63 0.19
C GLY A 34 7.16 -15.14 0.37
N ARG A 35 7.66 -15.71 1.48
CA ARG A 35 7.42 -17.11 1.80
C ARG A 35 6.04 -17.28 2.44
N MET A 36 5.43 -18.44 2.22
CA MET A 36 4.11 -18.75 2.75
C MET A 36 4.07 -18.78 4.29
N ASP A 37 5.16 -19.18 4.95
CA ASP A 37 5.26 -19.16 6.41
C ASP A 37 5.29 -17.74 6.97
N GLN A 38 6.04 -16.83 6.35
CA GLN A 38 6.06 -15.40 6.69
C GLN A 38 4.67 -14.77 6.51
N PHE A 39 4.01 -15.09 5.39
CA PHE A 39 2.67 -14.59 5.12
C PHE A 39 1.62 -15.07 6.12
N LYS A 40 1.69 -16.35 6.54
CA LYS A 40 0.80 -16.90 7.59
C LYS A 40 1.00 -16.17 8.91
N ASP A 41 2.22 -15.92 9.30
CA ASP A 41 2.57 -15.19 10.51
C ASP A 41 1.98 -13.76 10.49
N PHE A 42 2.16 -13.05 9.38
CA PHE A 42 1.53 -11.74 9.17
C PHE A 42 0.00 -11.80 9.24
N VAL A 43 -0.62 -12.78 8.58
CA VAL A 43 -2.09 -12.91 8.60
C VAL A 43 -2.61 -13.19 10.00
N ASP A 44 -1.94 -14.04 10.77
CA ASP A 44 -2.32 -14.35 12.15
C ASP A 44 -2.24 -13.09 13.03
N TRP A 45 -1.15 -12.32 12.92
CA TRP A 45 -1.00 -11.04 13.61
C TRP A 45 -2.05 -10.02 13.18
N PHE A 46 -2.17 -9.75 11.87
CA PHE A 46 -3.08 -8.73 11.34
C PHE A 46 -4.55 -9.07 11.60
N SER A 47 -4.90 -10.35 11.53
CA SER A 47 -6.24 -10.85 11.88
C SER A 47 -6.58 -10.63 13.35
N GLY A 48 -5.60 -10.76 14.24
CA GLY A 48 -5.76 -10.60 15.68
C GLY A 48 -5.97 -9.14 16.12
N ILE A 49 -5.63 -8.15 15.29
CA ILE A 49 -5.82 -6.75 15.65
C ILE A 49 -7.31 -6.38 15.61
N HIS A 50 -7.78 -5.70 16.66
CA HIS A 50 -9.19 -5.34 16.80
C HIS A 50 -9.52 -4.04 16.04
N TYR A 51 -10.02 -4.19 14.80
CA TYR A 51 -10.49 -3.11 13.94
C TYR A 51 -11.78 -3.52 13.23
N LYS A 52 -12.67 -2.52 12.96
CA LYS A 52 -13.91 -2.76 12.20
C LYS A 52 -13.60 -3.20 10.76
N TYR A 53 -12.62 -2.55 10.14
CA TYR A 53 -12.18 -2.87 8.80
C TYR A 53 -10.65 -2.97 8.76
N LYS A 54 -10.15 -4.04 8.16
CA LYS A 54 -8.72 -4.27 7.90
C LYS A 54 -8.52 -4.49 6.42
N ILE A 55 -7.79 -3.60 5.77
CA ILE A 55 -7.56 -3.61 4.32
C ILE A 55 -6.09 -3.86 4.07
N PHE A 56 -5.81 -4.70 3.08
CA PHE A 56 -4.46 -5.08 2.71
C PHE A 56 -4.33 -5.13 1.19
N ILE A 57 -3.23 -4.63 0.65
CA ILE A 57 -2.74 -4.89 -0.70
C ILE A 57 -1.38 -5.57 -0.63
N ALA A 58 -0.97 -6.28 -1.67
CA ALA A 58 0.39 -6.80 -1.76
C ALA A 58 1.41 -5.71 -2.12
N GLY A 59 2.68 -5.95 -1.78
CA GLY A 59 3.83 -5.21 -2.27
C GLY A 59 4.79 -6.13 -3.04
N ASN A 60 5.92 -5.58 -3.48
CA ASN A 60 6.85 -6.32 -4.33
C ASN A 60 7.56 -7.49 -3.62
N HIS A 61 7.69 -7.45 -2.31
CA HIS A 61 8.23 -8.58 -1.54
C HIS A 61 7.22 -9.72 -1.35
N ASP A 62 5.93 -9.50 -1.58
CA ASP A 62 4.86 -10.49 -1.28
C ASP A 62 4.69 -11.53 -2.41
N TRP A 63 5.77 -12.24 -2.73
CA TRP A 63 5.82 -13.28 -3.77
C TRP A 63 4.80 -14.40 -3.60
N CYS A 64 4.44 -14.75 -2.37
CA CYS A 64 3.43 -15.77 -2.09
C CYS A 64 2.08 -15.40 -2.71
N LEU A 65 1.66 -14.13 -2.59
CA LEU A 65 0.43 -13.64 -3.21
C LEU A 65 0.51 -13.63 -4.74
N PHE A 66 1.65 -13.23 -5.29
CA PHE A 66 1.85 -13.22 -6.74
C PHE A 66 1.80 -14.63 -7.36
N ARG A 67 2.33 -15.65 -6.64
CA ARG A 67 2.45 -17.02 -7.14
C ARG A 67 1.28 -17.93 -6.74
N SER A 68 0.65 -17.68 -5.59
CA SER A 68 -0.31 -18.56 -4.95
C SER A 68 -1.49 -17.80 -4.33
N LYS A 69 -2.04 -16.80 -5.07
CA LYS A 69 -3.11 -15.92 -4.61
C LYS A 69 -4.26 -16.67 -3.93
N GLU A 70 -4.77 -17.71 -4.57
CA GLU A 70 -5.94 -18.45 -4.05
C GLU A 70 -5.67 -19.10 -2.67
N GLU A 71 -4.45 -19.58 -2.46
CA GLU A 71 -4.04 -20.15 -1.17
C GLU A 71 -3.92 -19.06 -0.11
N CYS A 72 -3.28 -17.93 -0.45
CA CYS A 72 -3.12 -16.80 0.45
C CYS A 72 -4.48 -16.18 0.84
N VAL A 73 -5.38 -15.96 -0.11
CA VAL A 73 -6.70 -15.36 0.16
C VAL A 73 -7.54 -16.23 1.10
N LYS A 74 -7.44 -17.56 1.02
CA LYS A 74 -8.13 -18.46 1.95
C LYS A 74 -7.71 -18.33 3.40
N LEU A 75 -6.53 -17.78 3.66
CA LEU A 75 -6.04 -17.53 5.01
C LEU A 75 -6.62 -16.22 5.60
N MET A 76 -6.99 -15.26 4.74
CA MET A 76 -7.41 -13.91 5.12
C MET A 76 -8.91 -13.84 5.49
N ASN A 77 -9.34 -14.52 6.58
CA ASN A 77 -10.75 -14.65 6.93
C ASN A 77 -11.47 -13.34 7.29
N ASN A 78 -10.76 -12.37 7.87
CA ASN A 78 -11.30 -11.08 8.31
C ASN A 78 -10.46 -9.89 7.82
N ILE A 79 -9.72 -10.10 6.73
CA ILE A 79 -8.91 -9.11 6.05
C ILE A 79 -9.50 -8.89 4.66
N ILE A 80 -9.70 -7.65 4.29
CA ILE A 80 -10.15 -7.25 2.95
C ILE A 80 -8.89 -7.10 2.09
N TYR A 81 -8.66 -8.05 1.19
CA TYR A 81 -7.56 -7.98 0.23
C TYR A 81 -8.03 -7.32 -1.06
N LEU A 82 -7.30 -6.30 -1.52
CA LEU A 82 -7.59 -5.61 -2.76
C LEU A 82 -6.45 -5.81 -3.78
N GLU A 83 -6.81 -6.24 -4.99
CA GLU A 83 -5.91 -6.41 -6.13
C GLU A 83 -6.64 -6.02 -7.41
N ASP A 84 -6.44 -4.80 -7.86
CA ASP A 84 -7.22 -4.17 -8.94
C ASP A 84 -8.74 -4.15 -8.64
N GLU A 85 -9.10 -3.97 -7.37
CA GLU A 85 -10.48 -4.04 -6.89
C GLU A 85 -10.82 -2.84 -5.99
N SER A 86 -12.12 -2.56 -5.88
CA SER A 86 -12.63 -1.55 -4.96
C SER A 86 -13.63 -2.12 -3.96
N ILE A 87 -13.70 -1.47 -2.80
CA ILE A 87 -14.74 -1.68 -1.80
C ILE A 87 -15.34 -0.34 -1.39
N GLU A 88 -16.60 -0.35 -1.01
CA GLU A 88 -17.25 0.82 -0.42
C GLU A 88 -17.41 0.64 1.09
N ILE A 89 -16.88 1.58 1.87
CA ILE A 89 -16.95 1.59 3.33
C ILE A 89 -17.42 2.97 3.77
N GLU A 90 -18.56 3.03 4.48
CA GLU A 90 -19.15 4.26 5.03
C GLU A 90 -19.29 5.38 3.96
N GLY A 91 -19.63 5.00 2.73
CA GLY A 91 -19.80 5.93 1.60
C GLY A 91 -18.49 6.40 0.97
N LEU A 92 -17.35 5.80 1.31
CA LEU A 92 -16.06 6.04 0.68
C LEU A 92 -15.68 4.85 -0.21
N LYS A 93 -15.43 5.09 -1.49
CA LYS A 93 -14.87 4.11 -2.41
C LYS A 93 -13.37 4.03 -2.22
N ILE A 94 -12.90 2.87 -1.80
CA ILE A 94 -11.49 2.55 -1.57
C ILE A 94 -11.04 1.59 -2.68
N TYR A 95 -10.01 1.94 -3.44
CA TYR A 95 -9.43 1.08 -4.48
C TYR A 95 -8.00 0.70 -4.11
N GLY A 96 -7.63 -0.58 -4.35
CA GLY A 96 -6.30 -1.10 -4.07
C GLY A 96 -5.68 -1.81 -5.27
N THR A 97 -4.39 -1.53 -5.54
CA THR A 97 -3.61 -2.18 -6.59
C THR A 97 -2.14 -2.31 -6.17
N PRO A 98 -1.50 -3.49 -6.38
CA PRO A 98 -0.10 -3.70 -6.05
C PRO A 98 0.87 -3.33 -7.17
N TRP A 99 0.39 -3.12 -8.41
CA TRP A 99 1.23 -2.93 -9.59
C TRP A 99 2.06 -1.67 -9.54
N GLN A 100 3.34 -1.80 -9.91
CA GLN A 100 4.32 -0.72 -9.84
C GLN A 100 5.30 -0.76 -11.01
N PRO A 101 6.03 0.36 -11.28
CA PRO A 101 7.16 0.36 -12.18
C PRO A 101 8.23 -0.64 -11.73
N GLU A 102 8.87 -1.28 -12.71
CA GLU A 102 9.90 -2.28 -12.45
C GLU A 102 11.05 -1.72 -11.60
N PHE A 103 11.30 -2.40 -10.50
CA PHE A 103 12.44 -2.22 -9.63
C PHE A 103 13.06 -3.58 -9.33
N CYS A 104 14.27 -3.81 -9.79
CA CYS A 104 14.93 -5.11 -9.72
C CYS A 104 14.02 -6.22 -10.31
N ASN A 105 14.18 -7.46 -9.84
CA ASN A 105 13.35 -8.58 -10.30
C ASN A 105 12.41 -9.07 -9.18
N TRP A 106 11.54 -8.16 -8.72
CA TRP A 106 10.57 -8.41 -7.67
C TRP A 106 9.16 -8.71 -8.21
N ALA A 107 8.23 -9.07 -7.34
CA ALA A 107 6.84 -9.30 -7.71
C ALA A 107 6.12 -7.99 -8.10
N TRP A 108 4.97 -8.09 -8.77
CA TRP A 108 4.09 -6.97 -9.14
C TRP A 108 4.73 -5.88 -10.00
N ASN A 109 5.91 -6.13 -10.53
CA ASN A 109 6.66 -5.23 -11.39
C ASN A 109 6.17 -5.29 -12.83
N LEU A 110 6.02 -4.13 -13.45
CA LEU A 110 5.80 -3.98 -14.88
C LEU A 110 6.79 -2.93 -15.43
N PRO A 111 7.26 -3.10 -16.69
CA PRO A 111 8.21 -2.15 -17.25
C PRO A 111 7.69 -0.71 -17.15
N ARG A 112 8.55 0.21 -16.70
CA ARG A 112 8.19 1.62 -16.51
C ARG A 112 7.63 2.21 -17.81
N ASN A 113 6.52 2.93 -17.70
CA ASN A 113 5.81 3.55 -18.82
C ASN A 113 5.35 2.58 -19.93
N SER A 114 5.21 1.27 -19.62
CA SER A 114 4.68 0.28 -20.55
C SER A 114 3.16 0.37 -20.70
N GLU A 115 2.63 -0.14 -21.81
CA GLU A 115 1.19 -0.29 -22.03
C GLU A 115 0.55 -1.16 -20.94
N LEU A 116 1.25 -2.22 -20.50
CA LEU A 116 0.75 -3.11 -19.44
C LEU A 116 0.58 -2.38 -18.11
N LEU A 117 1.54 -1.51 -17.73
CA LEU A 117 1.41 -0.71 -16.52
C LEU A 117 0.30 0.34 -16.68
N ALA A 118 0.20 0.98 -17.85
CA ALA A 118 -0.86 1.92 -18.15
C ALA A 118 -2.26 1.27 -18.05
N GLU A 119 -2.44 0.06 -18.60
CA GLU A 119 -3.70 -0.70 -18.46
C GLU A 119 -4.07 -0.97 -17.01
N LYS A 120 -3.09 -1.24 -16.15
CA LYS A 120 -3.32 -1.44 -14.71
C LYS A 120 -3.75 -0.16 -14.02
N ILE A 121 -3.06 0.93 -14.28
CA ILE A 121 -3.35 2.25 -13.71
C ILE A 121 -4.72 2.78 -14.20
N GLU A 122 -5.08 2.55 -15.46
CA GLU A 122 -6.36 2.98 -16.00
C GLU A 122 -7.59 2.27 -15.38
N LYS A 123 -7.40 1.09 -14.75
CA LYS A 123 -8.47 0.41 -14.01
C LYS A 123 -8.92 1.17 -12.75
N ILE A 124 -8.12 2.11 -12.24
CA ILE A 124 -8.48 2.91 -11.08
C ILE A 124 -9.76 3.70 -11.41
N PRO A 125 -10.88 3.48 -10.70
CA PRO A 125 -12.14 4.15 -10.99
C PRO A 125 -12.04 5.66 -10.73
N ASN A 126 -12.66 6.46 -11.60
CA ASN A 126 -12.60 7.93 -11.50
C ASN A 126 -13.31 8.50 -10.26
N ASP A 127 -14.19 7.72 -9.63
CA ASP A 127 -14.93 8.06 -8.42
C ASP A 127 -14.25 7.53 -7.13
N THR A 128 -12.98 7.11 -7.21
CA THR A 128 -12.18 6.66 -6.06
C THR A 128 -11.99 7.82 -5.06
N ASN A 129 -12.28 7.55 -3.79
CA ASN A 129 -12.07 8.50 -2.67
C ASN A 129 -10.75 8.24 -1.94
N ILE A 130 -10.40 6.97 -1.76
CA ILE A 130 -9.14 6.54 -1.14
C ILE A 130 -8.46 5.56 -2.09
N LEU A 131 -7.24 5.87 -2.47
CA LEU A 131 -6.40 5.01 -3.30
C LEU A 131 -5.30 4.38 -2.45
N ILE A 132 -5.08 3.08 -2.64
CA ILE A 132 -3.99 2.34 -2.02
C ILE A 132 -3.15 1.74 -3.15
N THR A 133 -1.88 2.15 -3.24
CA THR A 133 -0.88 1.54 -4.12
C THR A 133 0.33 1.12 -3.30
N HIS A 134 1.16 0.20 -3.80
CA HIS A 134 2.39 -0.07 -3.06
C HIS A 134 3.43 1.01 -3.32
N ALA A 135 3.74 1.33 -4.58
CA ALA A 135 4.69 2.39 -4.92
C ALA A 135 4.03 3.79 -4.95
N PRO A 136 4.81 4.87 -4.68
CA PRO A 136 4.35 6.25 -4.75
C PRO A 136 4.11 6.73 -6.18
N PRO A 137 3.32 7.81 -6.37
CA PRO A 137 3.32 8.58 -7.62
C PRO A 137 4.58 9.42 -7.75
N ALA A 138 5.01 9.73 -8.97
CA ALA A 138 6.21 10.52 -9.22
C ALA A 138 6.17 11.90 -8.55
N GLY A 139 7.25 12.28 -7.85
CA GLY A 139 7.43 13.58 -7.21
C GLY A 139 6.69 13.77 -5.88
N ILE A 140 6.09 12.71 -5.33
CA ILE A 140 5.32 12.80 -4.08
C ILE A 140 5.76 11.70 -3.11
N LEU A 141 6.57 12.07 -2.10
CA LEU A 141 7.11 11.14 -1.10
C LEU A 141 7.77 9.91 -1.75
N ASP A 142 8.59 10.15 -2.77
CA ASP A 142 9.19 9.14 -3.65
C ASP A 142 10.71 9.27 -3.78
N LYS A 143 11.35 10.05 -2.89
CA LYS A 143 12.78 10.32 -2.96
C LYS A 143 13.60 9.30 -2.20
N THR A 144 14.61 8.78 -2.87
CA THR A 144 15.69 8.01 -2.24
C THR A 144 16.64 8.93 -1.46
N LEU A 145 17.57 8.36 -0.68
CA LEU A 145 18.61 9.14 0.02
C LEU A 145 19.52 9.89 -0.96
N GLU A 146 19.70 9.37 -2.15
CA GLU A 146 20.48 10.00 -3.23
C GLU A 146 19.72 11.18 -3.86
N GLY A 147 18.45 11.40 -3.47
CA GLY A 147 17.58 12.47 -3.97
C GLY A 147 16.91 12.15 -5.30
N GLU A 148 16.99 10.90 -5.76
CA GLU A 148 16.31 10.43 -6.98
C GLU A 148 14.81 10.25 -6.73
N SER A 149 14.00 10.73 -7.65
CA SER A 149 12.55 10.50 -7.68
C SER A 149 12.28 9.19 -8.42
N THR A 150 11.69 8.21 -7.75
CA THR A 150 11.50 6.85 -8.26
C THR A 150 10.04 6.46 -8.46
N GLY A 151 9.12 7.34 -8.10
CA GLY A 151 7.68 7.12 -8.19
C GLY A 151 7.17 6.91 -9.63
N CYS A 152 5.90 6.53 -9.76
CA CYS A 152 5.24 6.17 -11.00
C CYS A 152 4.65 7.41 -11.69
N GLU A 153 5.11 7.74 -12.90
CA GLU A 153 4.62 8.86 -13.70
C GLU A 153 3.18 8.62 -14.18
N LEU A 154 2.87 7.41 -14.65
CA LEU A 154 1.51 7.05 -15.10
C LEU A 154 0.50 7.16 -13.95
N LEU A 155 0.91 6.83 -12.73
CA LEU A 155 0.07 7.00 -11.55
C LEU A 155 -0.16 8.48 -11.25
N LEU A 156 0.88 9.33 -11.31
CA LEU A 156 0.74 10.78 -11.14
C LEU A 156 -0.24 11.37 -12.16
N ASP A 157 -0.14 10.96 -13.42
CA ASP A 157 -1.05 11.41 -14.48
C ASP A 157 -2.49 10.98 -14.18
N LYS A 158 -2.71 9.74 -13.75
CA LYS A 158 -4.03 9.24 -13.35
C LYS A 158 -4.63 10.03 -12.20
N LEU A 159 -3.84 10.35 -11.17
CA LEU A 159 -4.30 11.12 -10.01
C LEU A 159 -4.90 12.48 -10.41
N ASN A 160 -4.39 13.12 -11.47
CA ASN A 160 -4.94 14.38 -11.97
C ASN A 160 -6.38 14.24 -12.52
N SER A 161 -6.83 13.03 -12.85
CA SER A 161 -8.19 12.75 -13.31
C SER A 161 -9.17 12.40 -12.18
N LEU A 162 -8.67 12.06 -10.99
CA LEU A 162 -9.48 11.59 -9.85
C LEU A 162 -10.05 12.76 -9.04
N GLN A 163 -11.18 13.31 -9.50
CA GLN A 163 -11.79 14.51 -8.91
C GLN A 163 -12.31 14.32 -7.46
N GLN A 164 -12.55 13.07 -7.04
CA GLN A 164 -13.11 12.74 -5.72
C GLN A 164 -12.05 12.20 -4.75
N LEU A 165 -10.77 12.09 -5.19
CA LEU A 165 -9.71 11.55 -4.37
C LEU A 165 -9.43 12.48 -3.19
N LYS A 166 -9.47 11.90 -1.99
CA LYS A 166 -9.18 12.57 -0.71
C LYS A 166 -7.85 12.13 -0.12
N MET A 167 -7.48 10.85 -0.36
CA MET A 167 -6.31 10.25 0.23
C MET A 167 -5.67 9.24 -0.73
N HIS A 168 -4.34 9.22 -0.76
CA HIS A 168 -3.55 8.21 -1.42
C HIS A 168 -2.51 7.65 -0.44
N ILE A 169 -2.57 6.35 -0.17
CA ILE A 169 -1.74 5.64 0.80
C ILE A 169 -0.82 4.70 0.04
N PHE A 170 0.47 4.71 0.39
CA PHE A 170 1.50 3.89 -0.25
C PHE A 170 2.69 3.67 0.69
N GLY A 171 3.72 2.97 0.23
CA GLY A 171 4.97 2.72 0.91
C GLY A 171 6.15 2.64 -0.06
N HIS A 172 6.89 1.52 -0.06
CA HIS A 172 7.97 1.16 -0.97
C HIS A 172 9.23 2.02 -0.86
N ILE A 173 9.13 3.34 -0.84
CA ILE A 173 10.27 4.24 -0.67
C ILE A 173 10.41 4.59 0.81
N HIS A 174 11.11 3.72 1.52
CA HIS A 174 11.26 3.79 2.98
C HIS A 174 11.85 5.12 3.45
N GLU A 175 12.71 5.73 2.63
CA GLU A 175 13.42 6.96 2.95
C GLU A 175 12.51 8.19 3.00
N ASP A 176 11.39 8.15 2.27
CA ASP A 176 10.49 9.30 2.16
C ASP A 176 9.17 9.09 2.95
N TYR A 177 9.25 8.30 4.03
CA TYR A 177 8.15 8.12 4.98
C TYR A 177 7.59 9.46 5.45
N GLY A 178 6.27 9.59 5.45
CA GLY A 178 5.62 10.79 5.97
C GLY A 178 4.29 11.11 5.32
N VAL A 179 3.84 12.35 5.53
CA VAL A 179 2.56 12.87 5.02
C VAL A 179 2.81 14.16 4.24
N LYS A 180 2.19 14.28 3.07
CA LYS A 180 2.15 15.50 2.26
C LYS A 180 0.70 15.81 1.88
N VAL A 181 0.30 17.06 1.99
CA VAL A 181 -1.01 17.51 1.49
C VAL A 181 -0.79 18.39 0.26
N GLU A 182 -1.39 18.00 -0.85
CA GLU A 182 -1.32 18.75 -2.11
C GLU A 182 -2.65 18.67 -2.84
N LYS A 183 -3.15 19.79 -3.37
CA LYS A 183 -4.45 19.88 -4.10
C LYS A 183 -5.63 19.26 -3.34
N ASN A 184 -5.68 19.41 -2.02
CA ASN A 184 -6.66 18.80 -1.12
C ASN A 184 -6.64 17.26 -1.05
N ILE A 185 -5.58 16.63 -1.52
CA ILE A 185 -5.34 15.21 -1.39
C ILE A 185 -4.27 15.02 -0.29
N THR A 186 -4.54 14.10 0.63
CA THR A 186 -3.56 13.69 1.64
C THR A 186 -2.80 12.47 1.11
N PHE A 187 -1.50 12.64 0.87
CA PHE A 187 -0.58 11.57 0.48
C PHE A 187 0.12 11.03 1.72
N VAL A 188 0.17 9.71 1.84
CA VAL A 188 0.74 9.03 3.00
C VAL A 188 1.71 7.96 2.52
N ASN A 189 3.01 8.18 2.69
CA ASN A 189 3.99 7.11 2.65
C ASN A 189 4.07 6.49 4.04
N ALA A 190 3.51 5.30 4.20
CA ALA A 190 3.28 4.64 5.49
C ALA A 190 4.33 3.58 5.83
N SER A 191 5.51 3.59 5.19
CA SER A 191 6.58 2.61 5.39
C SER A 191 7.00 2.54 6.85
N ILE A 192 6.80 1.42 7.50
CA ILE A 192 7.20 1.18 8.90
C ILE A 192 8.70 0.98 9.01
N CYS A 193 9.28 0.20 8.09
CA CYS A 193 10.72 -0.01 8.06
C CYS A 193 11.45 1.19 7.45
N THR A 194 12.60 1.52 8.03
CA THR A 194 13.59 2.41 7.44
C THR A 194 14.33 1.71 6.29
N ARG A 195 15.18 2.44 5.54
CA ARG A 195 16.05 1.85 4.51
C ARG A 195 16.91 0.68 5.01
N GLN A 196 17.27 0.69 6.28
CA GLN A 196 18.04 -0.39 6.92
C GLN A 196 17.18 -1.55 7.39
N TYR A 197 15.88 -1.54 7.08
CA TYR A 197 14.91 -2.53 7.52
C TYR A 197 14.73 -2.59 9.05
N TYR A 198 14.87 -1.45 9.75
CA TYR A 198 14.45 -1.32 11.15
C TYR A 198 13.03 -0.75 11.22
N PRO A 199 12.12 -1.31 12.04
CA PRO A 199 10.73 -0.86 12.16
C PRO A 199 10.60 0.38 13.07
N ASP A 200 11.36 1.43 12.75
CA ASP A 200 11.48 2.63 13.61
C ASP A 200 10.37 3.67 13.36
N ASN A 201 9.71 3.59 12.20
CA ASN A 201 8.64 4.53 11.87
C ASN A 201 7.32 4.11 12.56
N LYS A 202 6.47 5.10 12.83
CA LYS A 202 5.19 4.89 13.51
C LYS A 202 4.05 4.77 12.52
N PRO A 203 2.97 4.00 12.84
CA PRO A 203 1.74 4.07 12.07
C PRO A 203 1.25 5.50 11.93
N ILE A 204 0.86 5.89 10.70
CA ILE A 204 0.33 7.23 10.43
C ILE A 204 -1.19 7.18 10.60
N VAL A 205 -1.72 8.17 11.34
CA VAL A 205 -3.15 8.29 11.61
C VAL A 205 -3.69 9.51 10.89
N VAL A 206 -4.73 9.30 10.07
CA VAL A 206 -5.42 10.38 9.33
C VAL A 206 -6.91 10.33 9.62
N GLU A 207 -7.53 11.49 9.73
CA GLU A 207 -8.99 11.62 9.87
C GLU A 207 -9.63 12.09 8.56
N VAL A 208 -10.70 11.40 8.14
CA VAL A 208 -11.47 11.69 6.91
C VAL A 208 -12.93 11.97 7.25
#